data_cd19aaca7655793c44dcfb278cdfd6a9
#
_entry.id   cd19aaca7655793c44dcfb278cdfd6a9
#
_cell.length_a   1.000
_cell.length_b   1.000
_cell.length_c   1.000
_cell.angle_alpha   90.00
_cell.angle_beta   90.00
_cell.angle_gamma   90.00
#
_symmetry.space_group_name_H-M   'P 1'
#
loop_
_entity.id
_entity.type
_entity.pdbx_description
1 polymer ?
#
loop_
_entity_poly.entity_id
_entity_poly.type
_entity_poly.pdbx_seq_one_letter_code
_entity_poly.pdbx_strand_id
1 'polypeptide(L)'
;MYKIGDYVVRKSYGKDILFRIVNISAIGIAKLIGISFRVSADAPLGDLEKVEGMRYTEREDTTMINIEKNIKEILIKRNEPSKGKMRMFEKPGKVLHIDGDPFYLKLCIKYYGILGIEAAGEHIPEAEQPKYIKHLIEKHNPSILVITGHDSLNKHYKDVTDINEYKNSKYYVETVAQARTIRPSSGQLVIFAGACQSDFEALLEAGADFAASPSRVLIHALDPVFVAERIAYYPFHEVVGIEDVLKYTITGIKGLGGYETKGKCRRGGPATPPVLREETKIILQEIHELGEEILEPQRVEEKAQETTQKVYIWTL
;
A
#
# COMPACT_ATOMS: atom_id res chain seq x y z
N MET A 1 16.54 -28.64 -3.31
CA MET A 1 15.63 -28.45 -4.47
C MET A 1 14.73 -27.26 -4.16
N TYR A 2 14.51 -26.34 -5.11
CA TYR A 2 13.62 -25.19 -4.92
C TYR A 2 12.16 -25.61 -5.12
N LYS A 3 11.25 -24.97 -4.36
CA LYS A 3 9.79 -25.20 -4.43
C LYS A 3 9.05 -23.84 -4.51
N ILE A 4 7.84 -23.86 -5.04
CA ILE A 4 6.91 -22.73 -4.94
C ILE A 4 6.68 -22.43 -3.43
N GLY A 5 6.76 -21.17 -3.05
CA GLY A 5 6.68 -20.73 -1.67
C GLY A 5 8.02 -20.53 -0.97
N ASP A 6 9.13 -21.07 -1.50
CA ASP A 6 10.47 -20.84 -0.91
C ASP A 6 10.86 -19.37 -0.94
N TYR A 7 11.51 -18.93 0.13
CA TYR A 7 12.14 -17.61 0.21
C TYR A 7 13.56 -17.67 -0.31
N VAL A 8 13.88 -16.73 -1.21
CA VAL A 8 15.16 -16.73 -1.94
C VAL A 8 15.67 -15.29 -2.13
N VAL A 9 16.97 -15.18 -2.28
CA VAL A 9 17.65 -13.95 -2.73
C VAL A 9 18.36 -14.23 -4.05
N ARG A 10 18.60 -13.16 -4.85
CA ARG A 10 19.35 -13.27 -6.11
C ARG A 10 20.82 -12.96 -5.89
N LYS A 11 21.69 -13.90 -6.25
CA LYS A 11 23.15 -13.75 -6.13
C LYS A 11 23.70 -12.66 -7.03
N SER A 12 23.19 -12.57 -8.26
CA SER A 12 23.61 -11.56 -9.25
C SER A 12 23.28 -10.12 -8.88
N TYR A 13 22.37 -9.90 -7.91
CA TYR A 13 21.97 -8.60 -7.41
C TYR A 13 22.41 -8.34 -5.97
N GLY A 14 23.47 -9.02 -5.51
CA GLY A 14 24.03 -8.79 -4.19
C GLY A 14 23.14 -9.21 -3.01
N LYS A 15 22.09 -10.02 -3.27
CA LYS A 15 21.16 -10.54 -2.26
C LYS A 15 20.41 -9.44 -1.49
N ASP A 16 20.12 -8.32 -2.15
CA ASP A 16 19.59 -7.10 -1.54
C ASP A 16 18.07 -7.12 -1.34
N ILE A 17 17.35 -8.02 -2.03
CA ILE A 17 15.89 -8.16 -1.96
C ILE A 17 15.54 -9.62 -1.67
N LEU A 18 14.66 -9.81 -0.67
CA LEU A 18 14.04 -11.10 -0.39
C LEU A 18 12.85 -11.31 -1.32
N PHE A 19 12.84 -12.46 -1.98
CA PHE A 19 11.76 -12.86 -2.87
C PHE A 19 11.10 -14.14 -2.39
N ARG A 20 9.84 -14.32 -2.78
CA ARG A 20 9.13 -15.59 -2.72
C ARG A 20 9.00 -16.18 -4.12
N ILE A 21 9.28 -17.47 -4.28
CA ILE A 21 9.05 -18.19 -5.53
C ILE A 21 7.55 -18.42 -5.69
N VAL A 22 6.98 -17.93 -6.79
CA VAL A 22 5.53 -18.12 -7.11
C VAL A 22 5.29 -19.09 -8.26
N ASN A 23 6.31 -19.33 -9.09
CA ASN A 23 6.27 -20.33 -10.16
C ASN A 23 7.69 -20.80 -10.49
N ILE A 24 7.81 -22.03 -11.00
CA ILE A 24 9.06 -22.57 -11.56
C ILE A 24 8.71 -23.20 -12.89
N SER A 25 9.30 -22.69 -13.97
CA SER A 25 9.11 -23.24 -15.31
C SER A 25 9.89 -24.56 -15.50
N ALA A 26 9.47 -25.36 -16.49
CA ALA A 26 10.15 -26.62 -16.86
C ALA A 26 11.61 -26.39 -17.29
N ILE A 27 12.00 -25.22 -17.75
CA ILE A 27 13.35 -24.86 -18.16
C ILE A 27 14.19 -24.27 -17.01
N GLY A 28 13.73 -24.34 -15.75
CA GLY A 28 14.50 -23.93 -14.59
C GLY A 28 14.55 -22.41 -14.37
N ILE A 29 13.54 -21.67 -14.84
CA ILE A 29 13.35 -20.23 -14.53
C ILE A 29 12.28 -20.13 -13.44
N ALA A 30 12.61 -19.47 -12.33
CA ALA A 30 11.67 -19.14 -11.27
C ALA A 30 11.08 -17.76 -11.49
N LYS A 31 9.75 -17.63 -11.30
CA LYS A 31 9.07 -16.34 -11.16
C LYS A 31 9.05 -15.96 -9.69
N LEU A 32 9.50 -14.76 -9.41
CA LEU A 32 9.74 -14.23 -8.06
C LEU A 32 8.85 -13.02 -7.80
N ILE A 33 8.35 -12.91 -6.56
CA ILE A 33 7.69 -11.71 -6.05
C ILE A 33 8.47 -11.21 -4.83
N GLY A 34 8.81 -9.92 -4.81
CA GLY A 34 9.47 -9.26 -3.68
C GLY A 34 8.59 -9.29 -2.43
N ILE A 35 9.18 -9.39 -1.25
CA ILE A 35 8.42 -9.39 0.01
C ILE A 35 8.08 -7.95 0.44
N SER A 36 9.06 -7.08 0.47
CA SER A 36 8.92 -5.70 0.93
C SER A 36 8.73 -4.70 -0.21
N PHE A 37 9.33 -4.97 -1.35
CA PHE A 37 9.23 -4.11 -2.53
C PHE A 37 8.29 -4.69 -3.57
N ARG A 38 7.50 -3.84 -4.23
CA ARG A 38 6.55 -4.19 -5.30
C ARG A 38 7.29 -4.57 -6.58
N VAL A 39 8.08 -5.63 -6.55
CA VAL A 39 8.89 -6.08 -7.68
C VAL A 39 8.57 -7.53 -8.03
N SER A 40 8.40 -7.80 -9.33
CA SER A 40 8.35 -9.14 -9.90
C SER A 40 9.57 -9.35 -10.78
N ALA A 41 10.21 -10.49 -10.66
CA ALA A 41 11.40 -10.83 -11.41
C ALA A 41 11.39 -12.28 -11.87
N ASP A 42 12.05 -12.57 -12.99
CA ASP A 42 12.37 -13.92 -13.42
C ASP A 42 13.85 -14.16 -13.18
N ALA A 43 14.20 -15.35 -12.65
CA ALA A 43 15.58 -15.72 -12.40
C ALA A 43 15.83 -17.20 -12.65
N PRO A 44 17.00 -17.56 -13.25
CA PRO A 44 17.44 -18.94 -13.29
C PRO A 44 17.60 -19.49 -11.86
N LEU A 45 17.24 -20.76 -11.63
CA LEU A 45 17.43 -21.39 -10.32
C LEU A 45 18.88 -21.34 -9.82
N GLY A 46 19.86 -21.34 -10.73
CA GLY A 46 21.28 -21.20 -10.39
C GLY A 46 21.68 -19.84 -9.80
N ASP A 47 20.90 -18.77 -10.09
CA ASP A 47 21.11 -17.43 -9.53
C ASP A 47 20.51 -17.28 -8.12
N LEU A 48 19.68 -18.23 -7.72
CA LEU A 48 19.00 -18.16 -6.43
C LEU A 48 19.85 -18.72 -5.29
N GLU A 49 19.60 -18.20 -4.10
CA GLU A 49 20.05 -18.77 -2.84
C GLU A 49 18.86 -18.83 -1.90
N LYS A 50 18.63 -20.01 -1.32
CA LYS A 50 17.52 -20.23 -0.39
C LYS A 50 17.84 -19.58 0.95
N VAL A 51 16.89 -18.84 1.48
CA VAL A 51 16.95 -18.28 2.83
C VAL A 51 16.20 -19.23 3.76
N GLU A 52 16.93 -19.90 4.66
CA GLU A 52 16.35 -20.80 5.65
C GLU A 52 15.75 -19.99 6.81
N GLY A 53 14.48 -20.20 7.04
CA GLY A 53 13.72 -19.35 7.95
C GLY A 53 13.51 -17.98 7.34
N MET A 54 12.58 -17.21 7.88
CA MET A 54 12.38 -15.84 7.44
C MET A 54 13.45 -14.93 8.07
N ARG A 55 14.71 -15.12 7.69
CA ARG A 55 15.76 -14.15 8.00
C ARG A 55 15.72 -13.10 6.92
N TYR A 56 15.22 -11.94 7.27
CA TYR A 56 15.32 -10.76 6.40
C TYR A 56 16.79 -10.46 6.10
N THR A 57 17.01 -9.84 4.94
CA THR A 57 18.31 -9.16 4.71
C THR A 57 18.44 -8.02 5.74
N GLU A 58 19.65 -7.60 6.08
CA GLU A 58 19.86 -6.46 7.01
C GLU A 58 19.04 -5.23 6.63
N ARG A 59 18.86 -5.01 5.32
CA ARG A 59 18.03 -3.92 4.79
C ARG A 59 16.54 -4.10 5.13
N GLU A 60 16.03 -5.31 5.04
CA GLU A 60 14.62 -5.60 5.34
C GLU A 60 14.35 -5.58 6.83
N ASP A 61 15.26 -6.06 7.67
CA ASP A 61 15.16 -5.93 9.13
C ASP A 61 15.08 -4.47 9.55
N THR A 62 15.95 -3.62 9.00
CA THR A 62 15.92 -2.17 9.25
C THR A 62 14.60 -1.56 8.76
N THR A 63 14.08 -2.00 7.62
CA THR A 63 12.82 -1.52 7.07
C THR A 63 11.64 -1.91 7.95
N MET A 64 11.59 -3.15 8.45
CA MET A 64 10.53 -3.61 9.35
C MET A 64 10.53 -2.84 10.68
N ILE A 65 11.71 -2.62 11.27
CA ILE A 65 11.85 -1.80 12.48
C ILE A 65 11.33 -0.38 12.25
N ASN A 66 11.60 0.21 11.10
CA ASN A 66 11.10 1.54 10.75
C ASN A 66 9.58 1.56 10.57
N ILE A 67 8.99 0.53 9.94
CA ILE A 67 7.54 0.38 9.81
C ILE A 67 6.87 0.33 11.18
N GLU A 68 7.35 -0.53 12.07
CA GLU A 68 6.82 -0.65 13.44
C GLU A 68 6.94 0.68 14.21
N LYS A 69 8.08 1.33 14.12
CA LYS A 69 8.30 2.65 14.72
C LYS A 69 7.31 3.69 14.19
N ASN A 70 7.14 3.76 12.87
CA ASN A 70 6.23 4.70 12.24
C ASN A 70 4.77 4.46 12.67
N ILE A 71 4.33 3.21 12.68
CA ILE A 71 2.98 2.84 13.15
C ILE A 71 2.79 3.23 14.61
N LYS A 72 3.73 2.90 15.48
CA LYS A 72 3.68 3.28 16.90
C LYS A 72 3.60 4.81 17.07
N GLU A 73 4.41 5.55 16.34
CA GLU A 73 4.39 7.04 16.38
C GLU A 73 3.05 7.60 15.92
N ILE A 74 2.49 7.10 14.82
CA ILE A 74 1.18 7.48 14.31
C ILE A 74 0.09 7.24 15.36
N LEU A 75 0.04 6.04 15.93
CA LEU A 75 -0.98 5.66 16.90
C LEU A 75 -0.87 6.45 18.20
N ILE A 76 0.34 6.70 18.70
CA ILE A 76 0.58 7.53 19.89
C ILE A 76 0.06 8.94 19.66
N LYS A 77 0.43 9.59 18.53
CA LYS A 77 0.00 10.95 18.21
C LYS A 77 -1.52 11.10 18.10
N ARG A 78 -2.19 10.10 17.54
CA ARG A 78 -3.67 10.11 17.45
C ARG A 78 -4.35 10.00 18.80
N ASN A 79 -3.73 9.29 19.74
CA ASN A 79 -4.28 9.06 21.07
C ASN A 79 -3.90 10.13 22.10
N GLU A 80 -3.13 11.14 21.71
CA GLU A 80 -2.84 12.27 22.60
C GLU A 80 -4.15 12.98 23.01
N PRO A 81 -4.41 13.16 24.31
CA PRO A 81 -5.64 13.77 24.77
C PRO A 81 -5.70 15.22 24.27
N SER A 82 -6.75 15.56 23.54
CA SER A 82 -7.01 16.94 23.14
C SER A 82 -7.18 17.80 24.39
N LYS A 83 -6.46 18.94 24.46
CA LYS A 83 -6.49 19.91 25.59
C LYS A 83 -7.81 20.70 25.65
N GLY A 84 -8.96 20.11 25.33
CA GLY A 84 -10.25 20.76 25.30
C GLY A 84 -11.26 20.19 26.28
N LYS A 85 -12.26 21.00 26.66
CA LYS A 85 -13.36 20.56 27.56
C LYS A 85 -14.34 19.59 26.90
N MET A 86 -14.39 19.55 25.54
CA MET A 86 -15.29 18.69 24.76
C MET A 86 -14.49 17.54 24.15
N ARG A 87 -14.92 16.32 24.40
CA ARG A 87 -14.39 15.15 23.73
C ARG A 87 -14.91 15.09 22.31
N MET A 88 -14.01 14.97 21.35
CA MET A 88 -14.30 14.86 19.93
C MET A 88 -14.07 13.42 19.48
N PHE A 89 -14.80 12.99 18.45
CA PHE A 89 -14.51 11.77 17.71
C PHE A 89 -14.04 12.12 16.30
N GLU A 90 -13.26 11.25 15.70
CA GLU A 90 -12.75 11.42 14.35
C GLU A 90 -13.39 10.38 13.43
N LYS A 91 -13.75 10.81 12.21
CA LYS A 91 -14.17 9.94 11.13
C LYS A 91 -13.16 10.11 10.01
N PRO A 92 -12.17 9.17 9.90
CA PRO A 92 -11.16 9.21 8.85
C PRO A 92 -11.77 8.99 7.48
N GLY A 93 -11.02 9.36 6.44
CA GLY A 93 -11.39 9.11 5.06
C GLY A 93 -11.44 7.61 4.75
N LYS A 94 -12.45 7.21 3.97
CA LYS A 94 -12.59 5.84 3.49
C LYS A 94 -11.72 5.59 2.26
N VAL A 95 -11.00 4.46 2.24
CA VAL A 95 -10.09 4.07 1.16
C VAL A 95 -10.74 3.00 0.26
N LEU A 96 -10.59 3.15 -1.04
CA LEU A 96 -10.69 2.08 -2.01
C LEU A 96 -9.29 1.81 -2.57
N HIS A 97 -8.79 0.59 -2.41
CA HIS A 97 -7.50 0.16 -2.92
C HIS A 97 -7.68 -0.89 -4.01
N ILE A 98 -7.30 -0.55 -5.23
CA ILE A 98 -7.29 -1.45 -6.38
C ILE A 98 -5.84 -1.85 -6.64
N ASP A 99 -5.57 -3.15 -6.72
CA ASP A 99 -4.22 -3.66 -6.91
C ASP A 99 -4.18 -4.79 -7.95
N GLY A 100 -3.21 -4.76 -8.83
CA GLY A 100 -2.95 -5.83 -9.80
C GLY A 100 -2.37 -7.10 -9.17
N ASP A 101 -1.93 -7.04 -7.92
CA ASP A 101 -1.34 -8.18 -7.21
C ASP A 101 -2.09 -8.48 -5.89
N PRO A 102 -2.68 -9.69 -5.77
CA PRO A 102 -3.47 -10.05 -4.58
C PRO A 102 -2.64 -10.16 -3.30
N PHE A 103 -1.33 -10.45 -3.40
CA PHE A 103 -0.45 -10.54 -2.23
C PHE A 103 -0.24 -9.15 -1.61
N TYR A 104 0.11 -8.14 -2.45
CA TYR A 104 0.29 -6.78 -1.97
C TYR A 104 -1.02 -6.14 -1.53
N LEU A 105 -2.12 -6.43 -2.24
CA LEU A 105 -3.44 -5.98 -1.80
C LEU A 105 -3.77 -6.46 -0.40
N LYS A 106 -3.63 -7.77 -0.15
CA LYS A 106 -3.89 -8.37 1.17
C LYS A 106 -3.03 -7.74 2.25
N LEU A 107 -1.75 -7.50 1.96
CA LEU A 107 -0.83 -6.82 2.85
C LEU A 107 -1.32 -5.40 3.18
N CYS A 108 -1.66 -4.60 2.17
CA CYS A 108 -2.14 -3.23 2.35
C CYS A 108 -3.45 -3.18 3.17
N ILE A 109 -4.42 -4.05 2.88
CA ILE A 109 -5.69 -4.12 3.62
C ILE A 109 -5.46 -4.44 5.09
N LYS A 110 -4.54 -5.38 5.41
CA LYS A 110 -4.14 -5.68 6.78
C LYS A 110 -3.62 -4.42 7.49
N TYR A 111 -2.73 -3.67 6.86
CA TYR A 111 -2.14 -2.47 7.47
C TYR A 111 -3.11 -1.29 7.56
N TYR A 112 -4.07 -1.15 6.65
CA TYR A 112 -5.18 -0.22 6.84
C TYR A 112 -5.99 -0.56 8.10
N GLY A 113 -6.27 -1.85 8.34
CA GLY A 113 -6.94 -2.31 9.57
C GLY A 113 -6.15 -1.96 10.83
N ILE A 114 -4.83 -2.23 10.87
CA ILE A 114 -3.94 -1.87 11.98
C ILE A 114 -3.96 -0.36 12.24
N LEU A 115 -4.00 0.44 11.18
CA LEU A 115 -4.06 1.90 11.25
C LEU A 115 -5.48 2.44 11.48
N GLY A 116 -6.48 1.58 11.70
CA GLY A 116 -7.86 1.99 11.96
C GLY A 116 -8.54 2.71 10.80
N ILE A 117 -8.19 2.36 9.56
CA ILE A 117 -8.75 2.95 8.34
C ILE A 117 -9.76 2.01 7.72
N GLU A 118 -10.98 2.48 7.48
CA GLU A 118 -11.96 1.76 6.68
C GLU A 118 -11.48 1.67 5.24
N ALA A 119 -11.14 0.46 4.77
CA ALA A 119 -10.62 0.23 3.43
C ALA A 119 -11.32 -0.95 2.74
N ALA A 120 -11.70 -0.74 1.48
CA ALA A 120 -12.13 -1.79 0.58
C ALA A 120 -11.00 -2.14 -0.38
N GLY A 121 -10.70 -3.43 -0.56
CA GLY A 121 -9.67 -3.92 -1.47
C GLY A 121 -10.29 -4.67 -2.63
N GLU A 122 -9.87 -4.36 -3.87
CA GLU A 122 -10.32 -5.04 -5.08
C GLU A 122 -9.09 -5.46 -5.90
N HIS A 123 -8.91 -6.78 -6.05
CA HIS A 123 -7.86 -7.32 -6.91
C HIS A 123 -8.31 -7.29 -8.37
N ILE A 124 -7.67 -6.45 -9.17
CA ILE A 124 -7.98 -6.29 -10.61
C ILE A 124 -6.65 -6.13 -11.37
N PRO A 125 -6.36 -7.01 -12.34
CA PRO A 125 -5.18 -6.87 -13.19
C PRO A 125 -5.13 -5.48 -13.82
N GLU A 126 -3.94 -4.92 -13.96
CA GLU A 126 -3.71 -3.52 -14.36
C GLU A 126 -4.49 -3.14 -15.64
N ALA A 127 -4.46 -4.01 -16.65
CA ALA A 127 -5.15 -3.79 -17.93
C ALA A 127 -6.69 -3.75 -17.81
N GLU A 128 -7.25 -4.27 -16.73
CA GLU A 128 -8.69 -4.32 -16.49
C GLU A 128 -9.17 -3.18 -15.56
N GLN A 129 -8.27 -2.53 -14.82
CA GLN A 129 -8.61 -1.49 -13.85
C GLN A 129 -9.45 -0.36 -14.44
N PRO A 130 -9.16 0.17 -15.66
CA PRO A 130 -9.97 1.22 -16.26
C PRO A 130 -11.43 0.83 -16.46
N LYS A 131 -11.69 -0.43 -16.78
CA LYS A 131 -13.03 -0.95 -17.05
C LYS A 131 -13.93 -0.97 -15.81
N TYR A 132 -13.36 -1.22 -14.63
CA TYR A 132 -14.12 -1.41 -13.40
C TYR A 132 -14.19 -0.17 -12.51
N ILE A 133 -13.32 0.82 -12.71
CA ILE A 133 -13.15 1.94 -11.76
C ILE A 133 -14.45 2.71 -11.49
N LYS A 134 -15.28 2.94 -12.51
CA LYS A 134 -16.55 3.66 -12.36
C LYS A 134 -17.47 2.94 -11.37
N HIS A 135 -17.73 1.66 -11.64
CA HIS A 135 -18.58 0.82 -10.79
C HIS A 135 -18.05 0.76 -9.34
N LEU A 136 -16.75 0.65 -9.17
CA LEU A 136 -16.13 0.55 -7.84
C LEU A 136 -16.23 1.86 -7.05
N ILE A 137 -16.05 3.01 -7.69
CA ILE A 137 -16.25 4.31 -7.03
C ILE A 137 -17.70 4.47 -6.59
N GLU A 138 -18.67 4.08 -7.44
CA GLU A 138 -20.09 4.14 -7.11
C GLU A 138 -20.45 3.18 -5.97
N LYS A 139 -19.95 1.94 -6.02
CA LYS A 139 -20.17 0.89 -5.01
C LYS A 139 -19.63 1.26 -3.63
N HIS A 140 -18.39 1.70 -3.56
CA HIS A 140 -17.68 1.92 -2.31
C HIS A 140 -17.74 3.35 -1.80
N ASN A 141 -18.05 4.32 -2.65
CA ASN A 141 -18.08 5.75 -2.37
C ASN A 141 -16.87 6.22 -1.53
N PRO A 142 -15.63 5.99 -2.00
CA PRO A 142 -14.41 6.32 -1.26
C PRO A 142 -14.15 7.82 -1.27
N SER A 143 -13.36 8.30 -0.31
CA SER A 143 -12.76 9.64 -0.31
C SER A 143 -11.29 9.63 -0.70
N ILE A 144 -10.69 8.42 -0.71
CA ILE A 144 -9.31 8.17 -1.14
C ILE A 144 -9.32 6.94 -2.04
N LEU A 145 -8.71 7.05 -3.22
CA LEU A 145 -8.53 5.97 -4.18
C LEU A 145 -7.04 5.67 -4.30
N VAL A 146 -6.68 4.40 -4.15
CA VAL A 146 -5.33 3.90 -4.35
C VAL A 146 -5.35 2.93 -5.53
N ILE A 147 -4.55 3.21 -6.55
CA ILE A 147 -4.45 2.43 -7.79
C ILE A 147 -3.02 1.92 -7.90
N THR A 148 -2.83 0.62 -7.70
CA THR A 148 -1.50 0.02 -7.69
C THR A 148 -1.45 -1.32 -8.44
N GLY A 149 -0.26 -1.91 -8.46
CA GLY A 149 0.04 -3.18 -9.10
C GLY A 149 1.53 -3.29 -9.37
N HIS A 150 1.89 -3.80 -10.54
CA HIS A 150 3.25 -3.86 -11.03
C HIS A 150 3.45 -2.94 -12.21
N ASP A 151 4.61 -2.31 -12.29
CA ASP A 151 5.05 -1.59 -13.47
C ASP A 151 6.56 -1.71 -13.65
N SER A 152 7.04 -1.40 -14.81
CA SER A 152 8.47 -1.36 -15.10
C SER A 152 8.73 -0.54 -16.36
N LEU A 153 9.79 0.25 -16.34
CA LEU A 153 10.36 0.89 -17.53
C LEU A 153 11.14 -0.16 -18.34
N ASN A 154 11.01 -0.15 -19.65
CA ASN A 154 11.74 -1.03 -20.55
C ASN A 154 13.26 -0.85 -20.38
N LYS A 155 14.02 -1.94 -20.40
CA LYS A 155 15.49 -1.89 -20.20
C LYS A 155 16.23 -1.04 -21.22
N HIS A 156 15.68 -0.90 -22.41
CA HIS A 156 16.28 -0.18 -23.54
C HIS A 156 15.40 1.00 -23.98
N TYR A 157 14.73 1.63 -23.00
CA TYR A 157 13.92 2.81 -23.28
C TYR A 157 14.75 3.90 -23.98
N LYS A 158 14.08 4.60 -24.89
CA LYS A 158 14.68 5.72 -25.62
C LYS A 158 14.28 7.07 -25.03
N ASP A 159 13.06 7.12 -24.50
CA ASP A 159 12.47 8.31 -23.93
C ASP A 159 11.63 7.97 -22.71
N VAL A 160 12.00 8.48 -21.55
CA VAL A 160 11.25 8.27 -20.29
C VAL A 160 9.89 8.96 -20.28
N THR A 161 9.62 9.85 -21.25
CA THR A 161 8.32 10.54 -21.38
C THR A 161 7.36 9.80 -22.31
N ASP A 162 7.82 8.75 -23.00
CA ASP A 162 6.94 7.92 -23.81
C ASP A 162 6.27 6.85 -22.94
N ILE A 163 4.97 6.99 -22.75
CA ILE A 163 4.14 6.04 -21.97
C ILE A 163 4.23 4.58 -22.48
N ASN A 164 4.60 4.37 -23.76
CA ASN A 164 4.74 3.03 -24.34
C ASN A 164 6.03 2.34 -23.89
N GLU A 165 6.98 3.06 -23.32
CA GLU A 165 8.17 2.47 -22.71
C GLU A 165 7.89 1.82 -21.35
N TYR A 166 6.68 2.04 -20.80
CA TYR A 166 6.24 1.47 -19.53
C TYR A 166 5.30 0.30 -19.76
N LYS A 167 5.44 -0.72 -18.91
CA LYS A 167 4.64 -1.94 -19.02
C LYS A 167 3.14 -1.67 -18.76
N ASN A 168 2.83 -0.96 -17.69
CA ASN A 168 1.46 -0.81 -17.20
C ASN A 168 1.03 0.65 -16.91
N SER A 169 1.93 1.64 -16.96
CA SER A 169 1.60 3.05 -16.67
C SER A 169 0.39 3.56 -17.44
N LYS A 170 0.24 3.19 -18.71
CA LYS A 170 -0.91 3.58 -19.54
C LYS A 170 -2.26 3.20 -18.93
N TYR A 171 -2.35 2.05 -18.27
CA TYR A 171 -3.59 1.59 -17.65
C TYR A 171 -3.89 2.35 -16.36
N TYR A 172 -2.86 2.71 -15.60
CA TYR A 172 -3.02 3.58 -14.44
C TYR A 172 -3.47 4.98 -14.84
N VAL A 173 -2.85 5.57 -15.88
CA VAL A 173 -3.22 6.86 -16.44
C VAL A 173 -4.69 6.85 -16.88
N GLU A 174 -5.12 5.83 -17.61
CA GLU A 174 -6.51 5.69 -18.05
C GLU A 174 -7.46 5.54 -16.84
N THR A 175 -7.09 4.74 -15.84
CA THR A 175 -7.89 4.54 -14.62
C THR A 175 -8.06 5.85 -13.84
N VAL A 176 -6.99 6.63 -13.68
CA VAL A 176 -7.02 7.95 -13.05
C VAL A 176 -7.92 8.91 -13.82
N ALA A 177 -7.75 9.01 -15.14
CA ALA A 177 -8.56 9.87 -15.99
C ALA A 177 -10.06 9.53 -15.88
N GLN A 178 -10.42 8.25 -15.92
CA GLN A 178 -11.81 7.80 -15.75
C GLN A 178 -12.33 8.13 -14.34
N ALA A 179 -11.53 7.93 -13.27
CA ALA A 179 -11.93 8.31 -11.92
C ALA A 179 -12.21 9.82 -11.82
N ARG A 180 -11.45 10.66 -12.49
CA ARG A 180 -11.65 12.13 -12.55
C ARG A 180 -12.91 12.55 -13.31
N THR A 181 -13.38 11.78 -14.29
CA THR A 181 -14.68 12.06 -14.92
C THR A 181 -15.84 11.93 -13.93
N ILE A 182 -15.71 11.09 -12.89
CA ILE A 182 -16.73 10.81 -11.88
C ILE A 182 -16.57 11.72 -10.67
N ARG A 183 -15.34 11.98 -10.27
CA ARG A 183 -14.94 12.83 -9.12
C ARG A 183 -13.88 13.83 -9.58
N PRO A 184 -14.29 14.98 -10.16
CA PRO A 184 -13.37 15.89 -10.85
C PRO A 184 -12.31 16.55 -9.98
N SER A 185 -12.48 16.60 -8.67
CA SER A 185 -11.57 17.34 -7.79
C SER A 185 -11.02 16.48 -6.64
N SER A 186 -9.81 16.83 -6.17
CA SER A 186 -9.20 16.28 -4.95
C SER A 186 -10.06 16.53 -3.70
N GLY A 187 -10.88 17.56 -3.70
CA GLY A 187 -11.86 17.81 -2.64
C GLY A 187 -12.90 16.68 -2.51
N GLN A 188 -13.26 16.03 -3.62
CA GLN A 188 -14.20 14.91 -3.66
C GLN A 188 -13.49 13.57 -3.49
N LEU A 189 -12.36 13.37 -4.17
CA LEU A 189 -11.60 12.12 -4.19
C LEU A 189 -10.11 12.42 -4.30
N VAL A 190 -9.31 12.00 -3.32
CA VAL A 190 -7.85 12.02 -3.44
C VAL A 190 -7.41 10.73 -4.13
N ILE A 191 -6.53 10.82 -5.12
CA ILE A 191 -6.04 9.68 -5.90
C ILE A 191 -4.54 9.54 -5.73
N PHE A 192 -4.11 8.35 -5.26
CA PHE A 192 -2.75 7.84 -5.37
C PHE A 192 -2.70 6.84 -6.51
N ALA A 193 -1.72 6.95 -7.43
CA ALA A 193 -1.58 6.02 -8.54
C ALA A 193 -0.14 5.61 -8.82
N GLY A 194 0.04 4.40 -9.36
CA GLY A 194 1.30 3.88 -9.87
C GLY A 194 1.96 2.83 -8.99
N ALA A 195 3.05 2.30 -9.51
CA ALA A 195 3.86 1.23 -8.94
C ALA A 195 5.35 1.53 -9.13
N CYS A 196 6.21 0.52 -8.98
CA CYS A 196 7.65 0.66 -9.24
C CYS A 196 7.90 1.15 -10.65
N GLN A 197 8.75 2.17 -10.81
CA GLN A 197 9.17 2.73 -12.10
C GLN A 197 8.02 3.27 -12.99
N SER A 198 6.84 3.56 -12.46
CA SER A 198 5.74 4.13 -13.24
C SER A 198 6.08 5.51 -13.82
N ASP A 199 5.36 5.89 -14.87
CA ASP A 199 5.42 7.23 -15.45
C ASP A 199 4.73 8.24 -14.53
N PHE A 200 5.54 8.80 -13.63
CA PHE A 200 5.09 9.72 -12.58
C PHE A 200 4.39 10.94 -13.14
N GLU A 201 4.97 11.55 -14.14
CA GLU A 201 4.49 12.79 -14.76
C GLU A 201 3.13 12.56 -15.43
N ALA A 202 3.01 11.50 -16.24
CA ALA A 202 1.75 11.17 -16.92
C ALA A 202 0.62 10.86 -15.93
N LEU A 203 0.94 10.25 -14.78
CA LEU A 203 -0.04 10.00 -13.73
C LEU A 203 -0.56 11.29 -13.10
N LEU A 204 0.31 12.26 -12.82
CA LEU A 204 -0.09 13.56 -12.30
C LEU A 204 -0.89 14.37 -13.34
N GLU A 205 -0.49 14.34 -14.61
CA GLU A 205 -1.21 14.99 -15.71
C GLU A 205 -2.61 14.39 -15.91
N ALA A 206 -2.77 13.08 -15.71
CA ALA A 206 -4.08 12.42 -15.74
C ALA A 206 -4.98 12.83 -14.56
N GLY A 207 -4.43 13.49 -13.54
CA GLY A 207 -5.16 14.01 -12.39
C GLY A 207 -4.97 13.23 -11.10
N ALA A 208 -3.95 12.39 -10.96
CA ALA A 208 -3.56 11.86 -9.64
C ALA A 208 -3.09 13.00 -8.74
N ASP A 209 -3.42 12.94 -7.45
CA ASP A 209 -2.91 13.88 -6.45
C ASP A 209 -1.51 13.46 -6.00
N PHE A 210 -1.30 12.15 -5.91
CA PHE A 210 -0.02 11.53 -5.58
C PHE A 210 0.29 10.42 -6.57
N ALA A 211 1.56 10.27 -6.90
CA ALA A 211 2.01 9.24 -7.81
C ALA A 211 3.29 8.56 -7.31
N ALA A 212 3.49 7.34 -7.78
CA ALA A 212 4.67 6.55 -7.50
C ALA A 212 5.81 6.86 -8.47
N SER A 213 7.02 6.77 -7.94
CA SER A 213 8.27 6.61 -8.67
C SER A 213 8.76 7.81 -9.49
N PRO A 214 8.81 9.04 -8.92
CA PRO A 214 9.39 10.20 -9.60
C PRO A 214 10.84 9.96 -10.06
N SER A 215 11.61 9.17 -9.33
CA SER A 215 12.97 8.79 -9.69
C SER A 215 13.07 7.41 -10.35
N ARG A 216 11.97 6.84 -10.84
CA ARG A 216 11.91 5.51 -11.48
C ARG A 216 12.52 4.39 -10.63
N VAL A 217 12.36 4.46 -9.30
CA VAL A 217 12.87 3.50 -8.32
C VAL A 217 11.81 2.48 -7.91
N LEU A 218 12.24 1.43 -7.21
CA LEU A 218 11.34 0.51 -6.55
C LEU A 218 10.70 1.20 -5.34
N ILE A 219 9.39 1.06 -5.17
CA ILE A 219 8.65 1.54 -4.00
C ILE A 219 8.36 0.41 -3.02
N HIS A 220 8.29 0.75 -1.75
CA HIS A 220 7.89 -0.21 -0.73
C HIS A 220 6.38 -0.53 -0.84
N ALA A 221 6.02 -1.80 -0.56
CA ALA A 221 4.64 -2.26 -0.69
C ALA A 221 3.63 -1.45 0.15
N LEU A 222 4.06 -0.95 1.31
CA LEU A 222 3.22 -0.19 2.25
C LEU A 222 3.25 1.34 2.03
N ASP A 223 4.07 1.85 1.13
CA ASP A 223 4.11 3.30 0.89
C ASP A 223 2.73 3.90 0.56
N PRO A 224 1.89 3.27 -0.30
CA PRO A 224 0.55 3.78 -0.57
C PRO A 224 -0.35 3.80 0.69
N VAL A 225 -0.10 2.87 1.63
CA VAL A 225 -0.85 2.82 2.89
C VAL A 225 -0.53 4.01 3.77
N PHE A 226 0.75 4.38 3.90
CA PHE A 226 1.16 5.54 4.70
C PHE A 226 0.70 6.87 4.09
N VAL A 227 0.72 6.98 2.75
CA VAL A 227 0.14 8.15 2.05
C VAL A 227 -1.35 8.25 2.35
N ALA A 228 -2.09 7.17 2.16
CA ALA A 228 -3.54 7.15 2.40
C ALA A 228 -3.87 7.41 3.88
N GLU A 229 -3.09 6.87 4.81
CA GLU A 229 -3.22 7.11 6.25
C GLU A 229 -3.14 8.58 6.59
N ARG A 230 -2.09 9.24 6.11
CA ARG A 230 -1.88 10.65 6.40
C ARG A 230 -3.04 11.50 5.92
N ILE A 231 -3.54 11.25 4.72
CA ILE A 231 -4.68 11.95 4.13
C ILE A 231 -5.98 11.62 4.87
N ALA A 232 -6.20 10.34 5.21
CA ALA A 232 -7.41 9.87 5.87
C ALA A 232 -7.63 10.54 7.23
N TYR A 233 -6.56 10.77 7.99
CA TYR A 233 -6.61 11.38 9.33
C TYR A 233 -6.27 12.86 9.36
N TYR A 234 -5.89 13.47 8.24
CA TYR A 234 -5.68 14.92 8.19
C TYR A 234 -7.03 15.67 8.14
N PRO A 235 -7.19 16.80 8.87
CA PRO A 235 -8.45 17.52 8.90
C PRO A 235 -8.94 17.93 7.50
N PHE A 236 -10.23 17.73 7.20
CA PHE A 236 -10.79 17.97 5.87
C PHE A 236 -10.77 19.45 5.42
N HIS A 237 -10.62 20.38 6.34
CA HIS A 237 -10.55 21.82 6.09
C HIS A 237 -9.12 22.35 6.01
N GLU A 238 -8.12 21.53 6.26
CA GLU A 238 -6.71 21.88 6.21
C GLU A 238 -6.02 21.24 5.00
N VAL A 239 -4.99 21.91 4.48
CA VAL A 239 -4.15 21.40 3.40
C VAL A 239 -2.98 20.64 4.01
N VAL A 240 -2.78 19.41 3.57
CA VAL A 240 -1.62 18.59 3.95
C VAL A 240 -0.47 18.83 2.97
N GLY A 241 0.68 19.22 3.48
CA GLY A 241 1.89 19.42 2.69
C GLY A 241 2.55 18.10 2.29
N ILE A 242 3.32 18.12 1.20
CA ILE A 242 3.99 16.92 0.67
C ILE A 242 4.92 16.29 1.71
N GLU A 243 5.70 17.07 2.43
CA GLU A 243 6.61 16.57 3.47
C GLU A 243 5.86 15.79 4.56
N ASP A 244 4.66 16.28 4.94
CA ASP A 244 3.81 15.64 5.92
C ASP A 244 3.26 14.30 5.40
N VAL A 245 2.86 14.24 4.12
CA VAL A 245 2.36 13.02 3.50
C VAL A 245 3.46 11.96 3.42
N LEU A 246 4.67 12.35 3.05
CA LEU A 246 5.79 11.43 2.85
C LEU A 246 6.52 11.04 4.15
N LYS A 247 6.21 11.69 5.27
CA LYS A 247 6.94 11.55 6.53
C LYS A 247 7.10 10.11 7.03
N TYR A 248 6.06 9.29 6.88
CA TYR A 248 6.04 7.90 7.35
C TYR A 248 6.24 6.88 6.25
N THR A 249 6.40 7.32 5.00
CA THR A 249 6.68 6.42 3.89
C THR A 249 8.09 5.87 3.98
N ILE A 250 8.31 4.69 3.45
CA ILE A 250 9.59 3.98 3.53
C ILE A 250 10.54 4.46 2.44
N THR A 251 10.01 4.63 1.21
CA THR A 251 10.85 5.04 0.07
C THR A 251 11.08 6.55 0.03
N GLY A 252 10.21 7.33 0.65
CA GLY A 252 10.30 8.78 0.71
C GLY A 252 10.20 9.46 -0.65
N ILE A 253 10.76 10.67 -0.76
CA ILE A 253 10.63 11.55 -1.95
C ILE A 253 11.23 10.98 -3.24
N LYS A 254 12.11 9.99 -3.16
CA LYS A 254 12.62 9.31 -4.36
C LYS A 254 11.58 8.38 -4.98
N GLY A 255 10.72 7.81 -4.14
CA GLY A 255 9.71 6.85 -4.56
C GLY A 255 8.32 7.42 -4.71
N LEU A 256 8.04 8.58 -4.13
CA LEU A 256 6.69 9.13 -4.03
C LEU A 256 6.72 10.65 -4.14
N GLY A 257 5.69 11.20 -4.77
CA GLY A 257 5.50 12.64 -4.88
C GLY A 257 4.05 12.98 -5.24
N GLY A 258 3.77 14.26 -5.44
CA GLY A 258 2.44 14.72 -5.84
C GLY A 258 2.18 16.16 -5.46
N TYR A 259 0.91 16.51 -5.32
CA TYR A 259 0.44 17.83 -5.00
C TYR A 259 -0.11 17.91 -3.57
N GLU A 260 0.00 19.09 -2.96
CA GLU A 260 -0.71 19.37 -1.72
C GLU A 260 -2.21 19.23 -1.90
N THR A 261 -2.90 18.63 -0.94
CA THR A 261 -4.33 18.40 -1.01
C THR A 261 -5.00 18.55 0.36
N LYS A 262 -6.32 18.71 0.38
CA LYS A 262 -7.08 18.71 1.63
C LYS A 262 -7.15 17.32 2.24
N GLY A 263 -7.08 17.27 3.56
CA GLY A 263 -7.34 16.05 4.32
C GLY A 263 -8.75 15.50 4.14
N LYS A 264 -8.99 14.32 4.71
CA LYS A 264 -10.29 13.62 4.62
C LYS A 264 -10.90 13.29 5.98
N CYS A 265 -10.25 13.69 7.08
CA CYS A 265 -10.78 13.48 8.43
C CYS A 265 -11.85 14.49 8.78
N ARG A 266 -13.02 14.00 9.18
CA ARG A 266 -14.09 14.81 9.76
C ARG A 266 -14.07 14.64 11.28
N ARG A 267 -14.12 15.75 12.01
CA ARG A 267 -14.27 15.72 13.46
C ARG A 267 -15.71 16.01 13.84
N GLY A 268 -16.21 15.27 14.80
CA GLY A 268 -17.53 15.45 15.38
C GLY A 268 -17.47 15.45 16.90
N GLY A 269 -18.50 16.00 17.55
CA GLY A 269 -18.60 16.04 19.01
C GLY A 269 -20.02 16.30 19.47
N PRO A 270 -20.29 16.03 20.76
CA PRO A 270 -19.40 15.43 21.75
C PRO A 270 -19.22 13.91 21.52
N ALA A 271 -18.03 13.38 21.85
CA ALA A 271 -17.80 11.95 21.90
C ALA A 271 -18.35 11.39 23.20
N THR A 272 -19.12 10.30 23.11
CA THR A 272 -19.52 9.53 24.29
C THR A 272 -18.32 8.78 24.87
N PRO A 273 -18.21 8.63 26.23
CA PRO A 273 -17.07 7.95 26.84
C PRO A 273 -17.14 6.43 26.67
N PRO A 274 -16.15 5.68 26.95
CA PRO A 274 -14.82 5.39 26.45
C PRO A 274 -14.65 3.97 25.93
N VAL A 275 -15.03 3.66 24.70
CA VAL A 275 -14.74 2.34 24.08
C VAL A 275 -13.32 2.30 23.46
N LEU A 276 -12.74 3.47 23.18
CA LEU A 276 -11.55 3.59 22.32
C LEU A 276 -10.18 3.33 22.98
N ARG A 277 -10.07 3.12 24.31
CA ARG A 277 -8.76 2.94 24.98
C ARG A 277 -8.28 1.50 25.04
N GLU A 278 -9.18 0.53 25.04
CA GLU A 278 -8.80 -0.88 25.02
C GLU A 278 -8.37 -1.36 23.63
N GLU A 279 -9.05 -0.87 22.60
CA GLU A 279 -8.71 -1.19 21.19
C GLU A 279 -7.27 -0.82 20.82
N THR A 280 -6.75 0.30 21.34
CA THR A 280 -5.35 0.72 21.06
C THR A 280 -4.33 -0.23 21.72
N LYS A 281 -4.63 -0.78 22.89
CA LYS A 281 -3.74 -1.77 23.54
C LYS A 281 -3.74 -3.10 22.78
N ILE A 282 -4.90 -3.52 22.32
CA ILE A 282 -5.07 -4.73 21.49
C ILE A 282 -4.29 -4.56 20.18
N ILE A 283 -4.45 -3.42 19.49
CA ILE A 283 -3.73 -3.13 18.24
C ILE A 283 -2.21 -3.13 18.44
N LEU A 284 -1.70 -2.55 19.52
CA LEU A 284 -0.26 -2.54 19.82
C LEU A 284 0.28 -3.93 20.15
N GLN A 285 -0.55 -4.78 20.75
CA GLN A 285 -0.22 -6.17 21.06
C GLN A 285 -0.27 -7.02 19.78
N GLU A 286 -1.26 -6.81 18.92
CA GLU A 286 -1.36 -7.42 17.60
C GLU A 286 -0.20 -7.02 16.68
N ILE A 287 0.30 -5.78 16.74
CA ILE A 287 1.49 -5.34 15.98
C ILE A 287 2.74 -6.13 16.41
N HIS A 288 2.89 -6.40 17.71
CA HIS A 288 4.02 -7.18 18.22
C HIS A 288 3.94 -8.64 17.78
N GLU A 289 2.76 -9.24 17.86
CA GLU A 289 2.48 -10.60 17.39
C GLU A 289 2.59 -10.71 15.86
N LEU A 290 2.27 -9.64 15.11
CA LEU A 290 2.37 -9.56 13.67
C LEU A 290 3.82 -9.44 13.15
N GLY A 291 4.71 -8.83 13.92
CA GLY A 291 6.16 -8.92 13.68
C GLY A 291 6.62 -10.38 13.68
N GLU A 292 6.01 -11.21 14.54
CA GLU A 292 6.29 -12.65 14.60
C GLU A 292 5.52 -13.47 13.53
N GLU A 293 4.25 -13.11 13.16
CA GLU A 293 3.44 -13.83 12.16
C GLU A 293 3.85 -13.59 10.70
N ILE A 294 4.41 -12.44 10.37
CA ILE A 294 5.08 -12.24 9.07
C ILE A 294 6.26 -13.23 8.97
N LEU A 295 6.79 -13.64 10.10
CA LEU A 295 7.88 -14.60 10.25
C LEU A 295 7.44 -16.08 10.12
N GLU A 296 6.13 -16.44 10.23
CA GLU A 296 5.63 -17.81 10.11
C GLU A 296 4.39 -17.95 9.20
N PRO A 297 4.55 -18.04 7.86
CA PRO A 297 3.40 -18.05 6.93
C PRO A 297 2.49 -19.28 7.02
N GLN A 298 2.90 -20.37 7.67
CA GLN A 298 2.11 -21.61 7.71
C GLN A 298 0.98 -21.61 8.73
N ARG A 299 0.94 -20.65 9.68
CA ARG A 299 -0.17 -20.51 10.64
C ARG A 299 -1.29 -19.57 10.17
N VAL A 300 -1.09 -18.86 9.07
CA VAL A 300 -2.02 -17.80 8.63
C VAL A 300 -3.26 -18.37 7.92
N GLU A 301 -3.18 -19.54 7.29
CA GLU A 301 -4.33 -20.10 6.55
C GLU A 301 -5.45 -20.60 7.49
N GLU A 302 -5.14 -21.11 8.66
CA GLU A 302 -6.17 -21.56 9.61
C GLU A 302 -6.86 -20.41 10.36
N LYS A 303 -6.11 -19.37 10.76
CA LYS A 303 -6.69 -18.21 11.48
C LYS A 303 -7.42 -17.21 10.55
N ALA A 304 -7.04 -17.12 9.27
CA ALA A 304 -7.73 -16.26 8.32
C ALA A 304 -9.18 -16.71 8.03
N GLN A 305 -9.47 -18.00 8.15
CA GLN A 305 -10.84 -18.51 8.02
C GLN A 305 -11.72 -18.15 9.24
N GLU A 306 -11.17 -18.10 10.45
CA GLU A 306 -11.90 -17.70 11.65
C GLU A 306 -12.16 -16.19 11.73
N THR A 307 -11.21 -15.36 11.26
CA THR A 307 -11.35 -13.88 11.30
C THR A 307 -12.32 -13.38 10.23
N THR A 308 -12.38 -14.02 9.06
CA THR A 308 -13.33 -13.67 7.99
C THR A 308 -14.78 -13.92 8.42
N GLN A 309 -15.07 -14.90 9.30
CA GLN A 309 -16.40 -15.12 9.82
C GLN A 309 -16.86 -14.07 10.85
N LYS A 310 -15.94 -13.40 11.55
CA LYS A 310 -16.29 -12.36 12.55
C LYS A 310 -16.58 -10.98 11.95
N VAL A 311 -16.06 -10.68 10.76
CA VAL A 311 -16.29 -9.39 10.08
C VAL A 311 -17.66 -9.31 9.38
N TYR A 312 -18.30 -10.45 9.09
CA TYR A 312 -19.63 -10.49 8.45
C TYR A 312 -20.85 -10.28 9.37
N ILE A 313 -20.66 -10.09 10.68
CA ILE A 313 -21.77 -9.99 11.66
C ILE A 313 -22.19 -8.53 11.97
N TRP A 314 -21.58 -7.52 11.37
CA TRP A 314 -21.92 -6.10 11.62
C TRP A 314 -22.60 -5.37 10.45
N THR A 315 -23.34 -6.12 9.60
CA THR A 315 -24.27 -5.52 8.62
C THR A 315 -25.66 -6.12 8.79
N LEU A 316 -26.38 -5.65 9.80
CA LEU A 316 -27.84 -5.56 9.85
C LEU A 316 -28.23 -4.32 10.64
#